data_4a2f13d8b284c6da0d562b89428895f0
#
_entry.id   4a2f13d8b284c6da0d562b89428895f0
#
_cell.length_a   1.000
_cell.length_b   1.000
_cell.length_c   1.000
_cell.angle_alpha   90.00
_cell.angle_beta   90.00
_cell.angle_gamma   90.00
#
_symmetry.space_group_name_H-M   'P 1'
#
loop_
_entity.id
_entity.type
_entity.pdbx_description
1 polymer ?
#
loop_
_entity_poly.entity_id
_entity_poly.type
_entity_poly.pdbx_seq_one_letter_code
_entity_poly.pdbx_strand_id
1 'polypeptide(L)' 'MSINVDQMREKISEAYNGDGWKKKVRFMPDDQVIAIFYRMKKKGQIKD' A
#
# COMPACT_ATOMS: atom_id res chain seq x y z
N MET A 1 -1.79 -12.92 13.10
CA MET A 1 -1.89 -13.19 11.66
C MET A 1 -1.04 -12.22 10.88
N SER A 2 -0.26 -12.74 9.96
CA SER A 2 0.57 -11.87 9.14
C SER A 2 -0.21 -11.38 7.92
N ILE A 3 0.00 -10.12 7.57
CA ILE A 3 -0.60 -9.53 6.38
C ILE A 3 0.29 -9.89 5.18
N ASN A 4 -0.31 -10.24 4.07
CA ASN A 4 0.46 -10.58 2.87
C ASN A 4 0.60 -9.34 1.98
N VAL A 5 1.45 -9.47 0.93
CA VAL A 5 1.73 -8.34 0.05
C VAL A 5 0.49 -7.86 -0.69
N ASP A 6 -0.39 -8.78 -1.06
CA ASP A 6 -1.63 -8.40 -1.74
C ASP A 6 -2.50 -7.52 -0.88
N GLN A 7 -2.57 -7.83 0.42
CA GLN A 7 -3.33 -7.01 1.35
C GLN A 7 -2.66 -5.66 1.56
N MET A 8 -1.33 -5.64 1.62
CA MET A 8 -0.59 -4.39 1.73
C MET A 8 -0.86 -3.50 0.52
N ARG A 9 -0.81 -4.09 -0.67
CA ARG A 9 -1.05 -3.37 -1.92
C ARG A 9 -2.45 -2.77 -1.93
N GLU A 10 -3.42 -3.53 -1.47
CA GLU A 10 -4.79 -3.06 -1.40
C GLU A 10 -4.93 -1.89 -0.43
N LYS A 11 -4.31 -2.01 0.74
CA LYS A 11 -4.40 -0.96 1.75
C LYS A 11 -3.76 0.34 1.27
N ILE A 12 -2.59 0.27 0.65
CA ILE A 12 -1.94 1.50 0.17
C ILE A 12 -2.67 2.09 -1.01
N SER A 13 -3.32 1.28 -1.84
CA SER A 13 -4.10 1.79 -2.95
C SER A 13 -5.35 2.54 -2.47
N GLU A 14 -5.88 2.15 -1.33
CA GLU A 14 -7.04 2.80 -0.75
C GLU A 14 -6.71 4.05 0.04
N ALA A 15 -5.43 4.29 0.32
CA ALA A 15 -5.00 5.43 1.12
C ALA A 15 -5.28 6.76 0.43
N TYR A 16 -5.31 6.76 -0.88
CA TYR A 16 -5.58 7.97 -1.66
C TYR A 16 -6.65 7.68 -2.69
N ASN A 17 -7.47 8.68 -2.97
CA ASN A 17 -8.45 8.61 -4.04
C ASN A 17 -7.77 8.99 -5.35
N GLY A 18 -8.04 8.24 -6.40
CA GLY A 18 -7.50 8.57 -7.69
C GLY A 18 -7.06 7.33 -8.45
N ASP A 19 -7.47 7.25 -9.70
CA ASP A 19 -7.16 6.11 -10.54
C ASP A 19 -5.67 6.03 -10.83
N GLY A 20 -5.01 7.17 -10.94
CA GLY A 20 -3.57 7.20 -11.21
C GLY A 20 -2.76 6.54 -10.10
N TRP A 21 -3.11 6.82 -8.85
CA TRP A 21 -2.44 6.21 -7.71
C TRP A 21 -2.69 4.72 -7.65
N LYS A 22 -3.93 4.31 -7.81
CA LYS A 22 -4.28 2.89 -7.77
C LYS A 22 -3.59 2.11 -8.87
N LYS A 23 -3.50 2.69 -10.05
CA LYS A 23 -2.80 2.06 -11.17
C LYS A 23 -1.31 1.94 -10.88
N LYS A 24 -0.72 2.98 -10.30
CA LYS A 24 0.69 2.98 -9.95
C LYS A 24 0.99 1.89 -8.93
N VAL A 25 0.15 1.77 -7.91
CA VAL A 25 0.32 0.74 -6.87
C VAL A 25 0.23 -0.65 -7.48
N ARG A 26 -0.66 -0.84 -8.44
CA ARG A 26 -0.85 -2.14 -9.08
C ARG A 26 0.44 -2.62 -9.77
N PHE A 27 1.19 -1.69 -10.33
CA PHE A 27 2.41 -2.03 -11.07
C PHE A 27 3.68 -1.96 -10.24
N MET A 28 3.58 -1.62 -8.96
CA MET A 28 4.74 -1.60 -8.09
C MET A 28 5.23 -3.00 -7.80
N PRO A 29 6.55 -3.21 -7.76
CA PRO A 29 7.09 -4.49 -7.30
C PRO A 29 6.80 -4.69 -5.82
N ASP A 30 6.80 -5.96 -5.38
CA ASP A 30 6.47 -6.30 -4.01
C ASP A 30 7.35 -5.59 -2.99
N ASP A 31 8.64 -5.47 -3.27
CA ASP A 31 9.58 -4.79 -2.38
C ASP A 31 9.17 -3.36 -2.12
N GLN A 32 8.75 -2.68 -3.18
CA GLN A 32 8.34 -1.29 -3.08
C GLN A 32 7.02 -1.17 -2.32
N VAL A 33 6.10 -2.09 -2.56
CA VAL A 33 4.81 -2.12 -1.85
C VAL A 33 5.04 -2.26 -0.35
N ILE A 34 5.92 -3.18 0.04
CA ILE A 34 6.22 -3.41 1.44
C ILE A 34 6.84 -2.17 2.08
N ALA A 35 7.80 -1.56 1.40
CA ALA A 35 8.46 -0.35 1.91
C ALA A 35 7.48 0.79 2.10
N ILE A 36 6.61 1.01 1.11
CA ILE A 36 5.62 2.08 1.18
C ILE A 36 4.59 1.80 2.26
N PHE A 37 4.17 0.55 2.38
CA PHE A 37 3.20 0.16 3.39
C PHE A 37 3.69 0.52 4.79
N TYR A 38 4.90 0.13 5.13
CA TYR A 38 5.45 0.41 6.46
C TYR A 38 5.67 1.91 6.68
N ARG A 39 6.08 2.63 5.64
CA ARG A 39 6.25 4.07 5.73
C ARG A 39 4.92 4.77 6.03
N MET A 40 3.88 4.38 5.30
CA MET A 40 2.57 4.99 5.48
C MET A 40 1.95 4.59 6.82
N LYS A 41 2.19 3.37 7.25
CA LYS A 41 1.72 2.90 8.56
C LYS A 41 2.36 3.71 9.67
N LYS A 42 3.66 3.98 9.56
CA LYS A 42 4.37 4.78 10.54
C LYS A 42 3.84 6.19 10.60
N LYS A 43 3.42 6.74 9.47
CA LYS A 43 2.86 8.09 9.41
C LYS A 43 1.38 8.13 9.80
N GLY A 44 0.77 6.98 10.03
CA GLY A 44 -0.63 6.91 10.39
C GLY A 44 -1.60 7.06 9.22
N GLN A 45 -1.11 6.85 8.00
CA GLN A 45 -1.94 6.98 6.80
C GLN A 45 -2.69 5.70 6.46
N ILE A 46 -2.31 4.60 7.07
CA ILE A 46 -2.95 3.31 6.87
C ILE A 46 -3.38 2.76 8.22
N LYS A 47 -4.61 2.28 8.27
CA LYS A 47 -5.12 1.61 9.46
C LYS A 47 -4.88 0.10 9.32
N ASP A 48 -4.43 -0.50 10.38
CA ASP A 48 -4.26 -1.95 10.43
C ASP A 48 -5.58 -2.65 10.60
#